data_7aa6858fbd27a6fd100dbbbffd157683
#
_entry.id   7aa6858fbd27a6fd100dbbbffd157683
#
_cell.length_a   1.000
_cell.length_b   1.000
_cell.length_c   1.000
_cell.angle_alpha   90.00
_cell.angle_beta   90.00
_cell.angle_gamma   90.00
#
_symmetry.space_group_name_H-M   'P 1'
#
loop_
_entity.id
_entity.type
_entity.pdbx_description
1 polymer ?
#
loop_
_entity_poly.entity_id
_entity_poly.type
_entity_poly.pdbx_seq_one_letter_code
_entity_poly.pdbx_strand_id
1 'polypeptide(L)'
;MSDYSNMSIKDLEELKENLLNQKSNLNNTIEEIVNTIRFKKTQASDDTLRLNPYYKDKATYLKVVISDGSGYIVTKVTPSGKYLGVYQFLSNTIEFLKYYEICPKSEWDSAIDRLNVWFKDADLKVKEL
;
A
#
# COMPACT_ATOMS: atom_id res chain seq x y z
N MET A 1 28.16 34.10 -13.02
CA MET A 1 28.83 34.14 -11.72
C MET A 1 27.80 34.16 -10.60
N SER A 2 27.95 33.31 -9.64
CA SER A 2 26.99 33.16 -8.55
C SER A 2 27.12 34.31 -7.56
N ASP A 3 25.99 34.87 -7.10
CA ASP A 3 25.98 35.94 -6.11
C ASP A 3 26.47 35.44 -4.73
N TYR A 4 26.72 34.16 -4.58
CA TYR A 4 27.19 33.57 -3.34
C TYR A 4 28.63 33.86 -3.00
N SER A 5 29.44 34.23 -4.00
CA SER A 5 30.87 34.48 -3.78
C SER A 5 31.16 35.68 -2.87
N ASN A 6 30.19 36.58 -2.71
CA ASN A 6 30.32 37.74 -1.82
C ASN A 6 29.78 37.53 -0.42
N MET A 7 29.24 36.33 -0.12
CA MET A 7 28.69 36.01 1.18
C MET A 7 29.78 35.48 2.12
N SER A 8 29.65 35.77 3.40
CA SER A 8 30.51 35.18 4.41
C SER A 8 30.24 33.66 4.56
N ILE A 9 31.21 32.96 5.12
CA ILE A 9 31.06 31.53 5.40
C ILE A 9 29.83 31.26 6.30
N LYS A 10 29.65 32.11 7.32
CA LYS A 10 28.51 32.00 8.21
C LYS A 10 27.18 32.14 7.46
N ASP A 11 27.09 33.14 6.58
CA ASP A 11 25.86 33.36 5.79
C ASP A 11 25.60 32.21 4.83
N LEU A 12 26.64 31.65 4.23
CA LEU A 12 26.53 30.50 3.35
C LEU A 12 26.07 29.24 4.12
N GLU A 13 26.58 29.03 5.32
CA GLU A 13 26.16 27.91 6.15
C GLU A 13 24.69 28.04 6.58
N GLU A 14 24.26 29.23 6.96
CA GLU A 14 22.86 29.49 7.30
C GLU A 14 21.94 29.28 6.10
N LEU A 15 22.33 29.76 4.91
CA LEU A 15 21.58 29.57 3.67
C LEU A 15 21.48 28.09 3.33
N LYS A 16 22.58 27.36 3.41
CA LYS A 16 22.61 25.91 3.17
C LYS A 16 21.65 25.18 4.09
N GLU A 17 21.68 25.51 5.39
CA GLU A 17 20.80 24.87 6.36
C GLU A 17 19.34 25.16 6.08
N ASN A 18 19.00 26.40 5.74
CA ASN A 18 17.64 26.79 5.38
C ASN A 18 17.15 26.03 4.14
N LEU A 19 18.01 25.92 3.13
CA LEU A 19 17.65 25.18 1.90
C LEU A 19 17.48 23.68 2.15
N LEU A 20 18.30 23.09 3.01
CA LEU A 20 18.16 21.69 3.41
C LEU A 20 16.85 21.46 4.17
N ASN A 21 16.47 22.38 5.05
CA ASN A 21 15.20 22.30 5.75
C ASN A 21 14.01 22.42 4.81
N GLN A 22 14.08 23.33 3.84
CA GLN A 22 13.05 23.48 2.80
C GLN A 22 12.96 22.22 1.95
N LYS A 23 14.08 21.62 1.57
CA LYS A 23 14.13 20.38 0.81
C LYS A 23 13.48 19.25 1.60
N SER A 24 13.78 19.11 2.88
CA SER A 24 13.17 18.11 3.75
C SER A 24 11.66 18.30 3.83
N ASN A 25 11.20 19.54 4.01
CA ASN A 25 9.78 19.86 4.06
C ASN A 25 9.08 19.57 2.74
N LEU A 26 9.73 19.89 1.62
CA LEU A 26 9.21 19.59 0.27
C LEU A 26 9.12 18.09 0.03
N ASN A 27 10.12 17.32 0.45
CA ASN A 27 10.10 15.86 0.33
C ASN A 27 8.96 15.26 1.15
N ASN A 28 8.75 15.75 2.37
CA ASN A 28 7.64 15.31 3.21
C ASN A 28 6.29 15.65 2.58
N THR A 29 6.16 16.84 2.00
CA THR A 29 4.95 17.27 1.31
C THR A 29 4.68 16.41 0.06
N ILE A 30 5.71 16.11 -0.72
CA ILE A 30 5.60 15.23 -1.88
C ILE A 30 5.14 13.85 -1.46
N GLU A 31 5.74 13.28 -0.42
CA GLU A 31 5.36 11.98 0.11
C GLU A 31 3.90 11.95 0.56
N GLU A 32 3.46 12.98 1.27
CA GLU A 32 2.08 13.12 1.69
C GLU A 32 1.13 13.20 0.51
N ILE A 33 1.48 13.96 -0.54
CA ILE A 33 0.68 14.06 -1.76
C ILE A 33 0.62 12.72 -2.47
N VAL A 34 1.73 12.02 -2.62
CA VAL A 34 1.80 10.70 -3.26
C VAL A 34 0.91 9.70 -2.50
N ASN A 35 0.99 9.69 -1.17
CA ASN A 35 0.16 8.82 -0.34
C ASN A 35 -1.32 9.18 -0.46
N THR A 36 -1.64 10.46 -0.52
CA THR A 36 -3.02 10.93 -0.70
C THR A 36 -3.58 10.53 -2.06
N ILE A 37 -2.80 10.64 -3.12
CA ILE A 37 -3.20 10.19 -4.46
C ILE A 37 -3.46 8.68 -4.44
N ARG A 38 -2.55 7.92 -3.86
CA ARG A 38 -2.69 6.47 -3.75
C ARG A 38 -3.95 6.10 -2.97
N PHE A 39 -4.19 6.75 -1.85
CA PHE A 39 -5.39 6.56 -1.03
C PHE A 39 -6.66 6.84 -1.82
N LYS A 40 -6.72 7.97 -2.54
CA LYS A 40 -7.89 8.34 -3.34
C LYS A 40 -8.13 7.38 -4.50
N LYS A 41 -7.06 6.82 -5.08
CA LYS A 41 -7.19 5.84 -6.16
C LYS A 41 -7.67 4.49 -5.66
N THR A 42 -7.28 4.11 -4.45
CA THR A 42 -7.64 2.83 -3.84
C THR A 42 -8.88 2.92 -2.96
N GLN A 43 -9.14 4.12 -2.43
CA GLN A 43 -10.37 4.35 -1.68
C GLN A 43 -11.52 4.33 -2.64
N ALA A 44 -12.05 3.22 -2.71
CA ALA A 44 -13.17 3.04 -3.56
C ALA A 44 -14.42 3.25 -2.77
N SER A 45 -15.38 3.83 -3.41
CA SER A 45 -16.76 3.50 -3.15
C SER A 45 -16.89 1.96 -3.14
N ASP A 46 -17.90 1.46 -2.49
CA ASP A 46 -18.20 0.02 -2.52
C ASP A 46 -18.22 -0.54 -3.94
N ASP A 47 -18.62 0.26 -4.92
CA ASP A 47 -18.64 -0.12 -6.33
C ASP A 47 -17.24 -0.41 -6.88
N THR A 48 -16.25 0.40 -6.52
CA THR A 48 -14.88 0.17 -6.97
C THR A 48 -14.31 -1.12 -6.36
N LEU A 49 -14.61 -1.41 -5.08
CA LEU A 49 -14.22 -2.67 -4.45
C LEU A 49 -14.84 -3.88 -5.12
N ARG A 50 -16.08 -3.78 -5.58
CA ARG A 50 -16.74 -4.86 -6.33
C ARG A 50 -16.07 -5.11 -7.66
N LEU A 51 -15.60 -4.04 -8.34
CA LEU A 51 -14.90 -4.14 -9.62
C LEU A 51 -13.45 -4.58 -9.44
N ASN A 52 -12.80 -4.12 -8.38
CA ASN A 52 -11.37 -4.36 -8.13
C ASN A 52 -11.16 -4.80 -6.67
N PRO A 53 -11.47 -6.05 -6.31
CA PRO A 53 -11.33 -6.52 -4.94
C PRO A 53 -9.91 -6.90 -4.55
N TYR A 54 -8.97 -6.94 -5.50
CA TYR A 54 -7.61 -7.46 -5.28
C TYR A 54 -6.60 -6.32 -5.19
N TYR A 55 -5.70 -6.43 -4.22
CA TYR A 55 -4.66 -5.42 -3.95
C TYR A 55 -3.35 -6.11 -3.64
N LYS A 56 -2.23 -5.41 -3.84
CA LYS A 56 -0.91 -5.94 -3.54
C LYS A 56 0.02 -4.88 -2.98
N ASP A 57 0.96 -5.32 -2.16
CA ASP A 57 2.11 -4.53 -1.70
C ASP A 57 3.29 -5.49 -1.51
N LYS A 58 4.36 -5.28 -2.31
CA LYS A 58 5.53 -6.16 -2.30
C LYS A 58 5.12 -7.62 -2.50
N ALA A 59 5.32 -8.47 -1.50
CA ALA A 59 5.00 -9.89 -1.56
C ALA A 59 3.66 -10.25 -0.93
N THR A 60 2.88 -9.25 -0.54
CA THR A 60 1.59 -9.45 0.13
C THR A 60 0.43 -9.10 -0.80
N TYR A 61 -0.57 -9.96 -0.82
CA TYR A 61 -1.78 -9.82 -1.65
C TYR A 61 -3.00 -9.79 -0.76
N LEU A 62 -3.96 -8.94 -1.12
CA LEU A 62 -5.22 -8.80 -0.40
C LEU A 62 -6.40 -9.02 -1.33
N LYS A 63 -7.44 -9.65 -0.80
CA LYS A 63 -8.77 -9.65 -1.39
C LYS A 63 -9.72 -9.00 -0.39
N VAL A 64 -10.40 -7.95 -0.82
CA VAL A 64 -11.32 -7.18 0.03
C VAL A 64 -12.75 -7.44 -0.43
N VAL A 65 -13.59 -7.93 0.47
CA VAL A 65 -15.00 -8.20 0.21
C VAL A 65 -15.84 -7.39 1.19
N ILE A 66 -16.90 -6.77 0.66
CA ILE A 66 -17.85 -6.03 1.50
C ILE A 66 -18.72 -7.05 2.23
N SER A 67 -18.72 -7.01 3.56
CA SER A 67 -19.60 -7.85 4.35
C SER A 67 -20.99 -7.23 4.48
N ASP A 68 -21.96 -8.04 4.83
CA ASP A 68 -23.28 -7.54 5.16
C ASP A 68 -23.19 -6.58 6.36
N GLY A 69 -23.74 -5.37 6.17
CA GLY A 69 -23.57 -4.32 7.15
C GLY A 69 -22.51 -3.30 6.73
N SER A 70 -21.75 -2.79 7.66
CA SER A 70 -20.81 -1.68 7.43
C SER A 70 -19.35 -2.09 7.61
N GLY A 71 -18.99 -3.27 7.15
CA GLY A 71 -17.64 -3.78 7.33
C GLY A 71 -17.06 -4.43 6.09
N TYR A 72 -15.81 -4.85 6.22
CA TYR A 72 -15.06 -5.51 5.16
C TYR A 72 -14.40 -6.78 5.69
N ILE A 73 -14.34 -7.80 4.83
CA ILE A 73 -13.55 -9.00 5.08
C ILE A 73 -12.34 -8.95 4.18
N VAL A 74 -11.16 -9.02 4.77
CA VAL A 74 -9.89 -8.97 4.05
C VAL A 74 -9.19 -10.31 4.19
N THR A 75 -8.91 -10.93 3.04
CA THR A 75 -8.08 -12.14 2.98
C THR A 75 -6.67 -11.69 2.59
N LYS A 76 -5.71 -11.96 3.46
CA LYS A 76 -4.31 -11.58 3.27
C LYS A 76 -3.48 -12.82 2.99
N VAL A 77 -2.70 -12.77 1.91
CA VAL A 77 -1.86 -13.87 1.45
C VAL A 77 -0.44 -13.37 1.25
N THR A 78 0.51 -14.03 1.89
CA THR A 78 1.95 -13.78 1.67
C THR A 78 2.60 -15.11 1.29
N PRO A 79 2.66 -15.46 -0.02
CA PRO A 79 3.15 -16.77 -0.45
C PRO A 79 4.60 -17.06 -0.01
N SER A 80 5.47 -16.06 -0.06
CA SER A 80 6.86 -16.19 0.36
C SER A 80 7.00 -16.53 1.84
N GLY A 81 6.10 -16.02 2.68
CA GLY A 81 6.03 -16.31 4.11
C GLY A 81 5.09 -17.45 4.45
N LYS A 82 4.47 -18.09 3.46
CA LYS A 82 3.50 -19.19 3.62
C LYS A 82 2.36 -18.80 4.58
N TYR A 83 1.89 -17.58 4.43
CA TYR A 83 0.91 -16.97 5.32
C TYR A 83 -0.44 -16.78 4.63
N LEU A 84 -1.48 -17.15 5.33
CA LEU A 84 -2.87 -16.85 4.96
C LEU A 84 -3.61 -16.39 6.22
N GLY A 85 -4.27 -15.25 6.13
CA GLY A 85 -5.10 -14.75 7.21
C GLY A 85 -6.38 -14.13 6.68
N VAL A 86 -7.43 -14.21 7.48
CA VAL A 86 -8.70 -13.55 7.18
C VAL A 86 -9.03 -12.62 8.33
N TYR A 87 -9.28 -11.36 7.99
CA TYR A 87 -9.54 -10.31 8.96
C TYR A 87 -10.88 -9.64 8.67
N GLN A 88 -11.60 -9.29 9.72
CA GLN A 88 -12.83 -8.54 9.60
C GLN A 88 -12.60 -7.12 10.13
N PHE A 89 -12.93 -6.15 9.31
CA PHE A 89 -12.90 -4.74 9.69
C PHE A 89 -14.33 -4.24 9.81
N LEU A 90 -14.69 -3.71 10.97
CA LEU A 90 -16.03 -3.21 11.27
C LEU A 90 -16.20 -1.75 10.89
N SER A 91 -15.12 -1.10 10.49
CA SER A 91 -15.13 0.31 10.08
C SER A 91 -15.43 0.45 8.60
N ASN A 92 -16.13 1.51 8.23
CA ASN A 92 -16.35 1.89 6.83
C ASN A 92 -15.07 2.46 6.18
N THR A 93 -14.00 2.64 6.95
CA THR A 93 -12.76 3.18 6.42
C THR A 93 -11.83 2.05 5.99
N ILE A 94 -11.38 2.14 4.75
CA ILE A 94 -10.39 1.23 4.17
C ILE A 94 -9.05 1.95 3.99
N GLU A 95 -8.70 2.78 4.99
CA GLU A 95 -7.48 3.60 4.95
C GLU A 95 -6.22 2.79 4.76
N PHE A 96 -6.18 1.55 5.26
CA PHE A 96 -5.03 0.68 5.07
C PHE A 96 -4.73 0.42 3.60
N LEU A 97 -5.71 0.51 2.69
CA LEU A 97 -5.51 0.30 1.25
C LEU A 97 -4.66 1.39 0.59
N LYS A 98 -4.43 2.52 1.25
CA LYS A 98 -3.55 3.57 0.73
C LYS A 98 -2.11 3.08 0.50
N TYR A 99 -1.70 2.02 1.19
CA TYR A 99 -0.37 1.43 1.06
C TYR A 99 -0.31 0.31 0.02
N TYR A 100 -1.43 -0.02 -0.61
CA TYR A 100 -1.54 -1.12 -1.56
C TYR A 100 -1.92 -0.61 -2.94
N GLU A 101 -1.52 -1.34 -3.95
CA GLU A 101 -1.89 -1.09 -5.34
C GLU A 101 -2.97 -2.05 -5.79
N ILE A 102 -3.81 -1.63 -6.75
CA ILE A 102 -4.77 -2.52 -7.36
C ILE A 102 -4.01 -3.65 -8.06
N CYS A 103 -4.43 -4.87 -7.81
CA CYS A 103 -3.79 -6.07 -8.31
C CYS A 103 -4.72 -6.75 -9.33
N PRO A 104 -4.21 -7.15 -10.49
CA PRO A 104 -4.99 -7.98 -11.41
C PRO A 104 -5.36 -9.31 -10.75
N LYS A 105 -6.55 -9.83 -11.06
CA LYS A 105 -6.99 -11.13 -10.55
C LYS A 105 -6.00 -12.25 -10.87
N SER A 106 -5.37 -12.18 -12.05
CA SER A 106 -4.36 -13.18 -12.46
C SER A 106 -3.18 -13.26 -11.48
N GLU A 107 -2.73 -12.14 -10.95
CA GLU A 107 -1.66 -12.12 -9.94
C GLU A 107 -2.13 -12.68 -8.60
N TRP A 108 -3.36 -12.39 -8.21
CA TRP A 108 -3.98 -12.99 -7.03
C TRP A 108 -4.07 -14.50 -7.17
N ASP A 109 -4.58 -14.99 -8.30
CA ASP A 109 -4.71 -16.43 -8.58
C ASP A 109 -3.33 -17.10 -8.51
N SER A 110 -2.30 -16.49 -9.09
CA SER A 110 -0.92 -16.99 -9.02
C SER A 110 -0.41 -17.06 -7.59
N ALA A 111 -0.72 -16.08 -6.76
CA ALA A 111 -0.32 -16.07 -5.35
C ALA A 111 -1.00 -17.21 -4.57
N ILE A 112 -2.27 -17.44 -4.83
CA ILE A 112 -3.02 -18.55 -4.23
C ILE A 112 -2.46 -19.90 -4.70
N ASP A 113 -2.14 -20.05 -5.98
CA ASP A 113 -1.55 -21.27 -6.51
C ASP A 113 -0.21 -21.59 -5.86
N ARG A 114 0.65 -20.59 -5.66
CA ARG A 114 1.94 -20.75 -4.97
C ARG A 114 1.74 -21.21 -3.52
N LEU A 115 0.74 -20.67 -2.84
CA LEU A 115 0.43 -21.05 -1.48
C LEU A 115 -0.13 -22.48 -1.42
N ASN A 116 -0.99 -22.84 -2.37
CA ASN A 116 -1.58 -24.18 -2.48
C ASN A 116 -0.54 -25.25 -2.76
N VAL A 117 0.48 -24.97 -3.57
CA VAL A 117 1.59 -25.90 -3.81
C VAL A 117 2.25 -26.28 -2.48
N TRP A 118 2.51 -25.29 -1.63
CA TRP A 118 3.08 -25.54 -0.30
C TRP A 118 2.12 -26.33 0.60
N PHE A 119 0.84 -25.96 0.63
CA PHE A 119 -0.17 -26.61 1.46
C PHE A 119 -0.48 -28.02 0.97
N LYS A 120 -0.32 -28.30 -0.30
CA LYS A 120 -0.45 -29.64 -0.84
C LYS A 120 0.57 -30.59 -0.22
N ASP A 121 1.83 -30.13 -0.09
CA ASP A 121 2.89 -30.91 0.55
C ASP A 121 2.61 -31.13 2.03
N ALA A 122 1.89 -30.19 2.67
CA ALA A 122 1.47 -30.29 4.06
C ALA A 122 0.09 -30.93 4.23
N ASP A 123 -0.47 -31.52 3.17
CA ASP A 123 -1.81 -32.10 3.13
C ASP A 123 -2.94 -31.10 3.44
N LEU A 124 -2.68 -29.83 3.14
CA LEU A 124 -3.63 -28.75 3.29
C LEU A 124 -3.93 -28.12 1.93
N LYS A 125 -5.12 -27.56 1.78
CA LYS A 125 -5.51 -26.84 0.57
C LYS A 125 -6.22 -25.54 0.92
N VAL A 126 -5.85 -24.48 0.19
CA VAL A 126 -6.59 -23.22 0.21
C VAL A 126 -7.62 -23.31 -0.90
N LYS A 127 -8.89 -23.37 -0.53
CA LYS A 127 -9.99 -23.45 -1.49
C LYS A 127 -10.77 -22.13 -1.50
N GLU A 128 -11.10 -21.65 -2.69
CA GLU A 128 -12.11 -20.60 -2.88
C GLU A 128 -11.93 -19.36 -2.00
N LEU A 129 -10.74 -18.79 -2.02
CA LEU A 129 -10.49 -17.55 -1.30
C LEU A 129 -10.90 -16.30 -2.09
#